data_ece9077684b7f9a0c5ddf611e9ec8dc7
#
_entry.id   ece9077684b7f9a0c5ddf611e9ec8dc7
#
_cell.length_a   1.000
_cell.length_b   1.000
_cell.length_c   1.000
_cell.angle_alpha   90.00
_cell.angle_beta   90.00
_cell.angle_gamma   90.00
#
_symmetry.space_group_name_H-M   'P 1'
#
loop_
_entity.id
_entity.type
_entity.pdbx_description
1 polymer ?
#
loop_
_entity_poly.entity_id
_entity_poly.type
_entity_poly.pdbx_seq_one_letter_code
_entity_poly.pdbx_strand_id
1 'polypeptide(L)'
;MNRKIVFDTVRRILGRGLRQTEVDALDGALDQAGEDLPQDRAPCAPSCRISPVGIQLIQRFESCARLRPDGLYEAYPDPGTGGDPWTIGWGTTGSGIGPGTIWSKEQCDLRFETDLARYASEVSSAIGDAATSQNQFDALVSLHYNTGAIRRARLARLHIQGQFERAAEEFARWRYAGGKVLKGLVRRRHEEAKLYRMQ
;
A
#
# COMPACT_ATOMS: atom_id res chain seq x y z
N MET A 1 10.73 -13.98 -10.65
CA MET A 1 11.44 -13.43 -9.46
C MET A 1 12.83 -12.97 -9.87
N ASN A 2 13.34 -11.80 -9.40
CA ASN A 2 14.67 -11.31 -9.79
C ASN A 2 15.74 -11.95 -8.87
N ARG A 3 16.41 -13.01 -9.34
CA ARG A 3 17.42 -13.77 -8.60
C ARG A 3 18.57 -12.90 -8.07
N LYS A 4 18.98 -11.89 -8.86
CA LYS A 4 20.08 -10.98 -8.46
C LYS A 4 19.79 -10.29 -7.12
N ILE A 5 18.56 -9.84 -6.89
CA ILE A 5 18.15 -9.17 -5.63
C ILE A 5 18.30 -10.14 -4.45
N VAL A 6 17.89 -11.40 -4.62
CA VAL A 6 17.99 -12.41 -3.56
C VAL A 6 19.46 -12.66 -3.20
N PHE A 7 20.31 -12.90 -4.19
CA PHE A 7 21.73 -13.12 -3.99
C PHE A 7 22.43 -11.93 -3.33
N ASP A 8 22.13 -10.71 -3.75
CA ASP A 8 22.70 -9.49 -3.17
C ASP A 8 22.25 -9.29 -1.72
N THR A 9 21.01 -9.63 -1.41
CA THR A 9 20.48 -9.57 -0.04
C THR A 9 21.18 -10.58 0.87
N VAL A 10 21.34 -11.82 0.42
CA VAL A 10 22.02 -12.87 1.20
C VAL A 10 23.51 -12.53 1.42
N ARG A 11 24.21 -11.99 0.42
CA ARG A 11 25.59 -11.50 0.57
C ARG A 11 25.69 -10.41 1.63
N ARG A 12 24.72 -9.50 1.66
CA ARG A 12 24.65 -8.42 2.65
C ARG A 12 24.43 -8.96 4.06
N ILE A 13 23.55 -9.93 4.23
CA ILE A 13 23.26 -10.55 5.53
C ILE A 13 24.49 -11.32 6.05
N LEU A 14 25.19 -12.05 5.17
CA LEU A 14 26.37 -12.84 5.54
C LEU A 14 27.61 -11.99 5.74
N GLY A 15 27.65 -10.74 5.25
CA GLY A 15 28.83 -9.87 5.31
C GLY A 15 30.02 -10.37 4.48
N ARG A 16 29.80 -11.35 3.59
CA ARG A 16 30.83 -11.96 2.74
C ARG A 16 30.26 -12.45 1.41
N GLY A 17 31.15 -12.78 0.45
CA GLY A 17 30.77 -13.48 -0.76
C GLY A 17 30.20 -14.88 -0.49
N LEU A 18 29.31 -15.34 -1.36
CA LEU A 18 28.74 -16.68 -1.32
C LEU A 18 29.79 -17.69 -1.88
N ARG A 19 29.89 -18.86 -1.26
CA ARG A 19 30.66 -20.01 -1.80
C ARG A 19 29.83 -20.65 -2.92
N GLN A 20 30.50 -21.38 -3.83
CA GLN A 20 29.79 -22.01 -4.96
C GLN A 20 28.67 -22.94 -4.50
N THR A 21 28.89 -23.74 -3.47
CA THR A 21 27.85 -24.62 -2.89
C THR A 21 26.63 -23.86 -2.32
N GLU A 22 26.86 -22.68 -1.81
CA GLU A 22 25.76 -21.79 -1.30
C GLU A 22 24.97 -21.14 -2.47
N VAL A 23 25.67 -20.83 -3.57
CA VAL A 23 25.06 -20.36 -4.82
C VAL A 23 24.18 -21.45 -5.41
N ASP A 24 24.71 -22.67 -5.55
CA ASP A 24 24.02 -23.81 -6.14
C ASP A 24 22.77 -24.20 -5.29
N ALA A 25 22.90 -24.19 -3.97
CA ALA A 25 21.77 -24.43 -3.05
C ALA A 25 20.70 -23.36 -3.13
N LEU A 26 21.10 -22.10 -3.25
CA LEU A 26 20.16 -20.98 -3.36
C LEU A 26 19.45 -20.98 -4.72
N ASP A 27 20.18 -21.26 -5.81
CA ASP A 27 19.60 -21.40 -7.15
C ASP A 27 18.62 -22.59 -7.20
N GLY A 28 18.99 -23.74 -6.65
CA GLY A 28 18.10 -24.89 -6.58
C GLY A 28 16.82 -24.62 -5.77
N ALA A 29 16.93 -23.92 -4.64
CA ALA A 29 15.77 -23.52 -3.85
C ALA A 29 14.86 -22.53 -4.60
N LEU A 30 15.46 -21.63 -5.38
CA LEU A 30 14.72 -20.66 -6.20
C LEU A 30 14.06 -21.34 -7.41
N ASP A 31 14.66 -22.37 -7.98
CA ASP A 31 14.06 -23.19 -9.05
C ASP A 31 12.86 -23.97 -8.52
N GLN A 32 13.00 -24.68 -7.40
CA GLN A 32 11.89 -25.38 -6.75
C GLN A 32 10.73 -24.44 -6.37
N ALA A 33 11.04 -23.27 -5.81
CA ALA A 33 10.02 -22.26 -5.50
C ALA A 33 9.34 -21.67 -6.76
N GLY A 34 9.97 -21.81 -7.94
CA GLY A 34 9.39 -21.43 -9.23
C GLY A 34 8.51 -22.51 -9.86
N GLU A 35 8.78 -23.80 -9.58
CA GLU A 35 8.03 -24.93 -10.11
C GLU A 35 6.76 -25.25 -9.31
N ASP A 36 6.72 -24.91 -8.03
CA ASP A 36 5.55 -25.08 -7.15
C ASP A 36 4.41 -24.04 -7.37
N LEU A 37 4.50 -23.21 -8.40
CA LEU A 37 3.39 -22.34 -8.78
C LEU A 37 2.43 -23.12 -9.71
N PRO A 38 1.20 -23.47 -9.26
CA PRO A 38 0.22 -24.13 -10.09
C PRO A 38 -0.08 -23.27 -11.33
N GLN A 39 0.16 -23.81 -12.53
CA GLN A 39 -0.12 -23.13 -13.81
C GLN A 39 -1.60 -23.10 -14.19
N ASP A 40 -2.47 -23.70 -13.38
CA ASP A 40 -3.92 -23.67 -13.57
C ASP A 40 -4.60 -22.99 -12.39
N ARG A 41 -4.69 -21.66 -12.42
CA ARG A 41 -5.63 -20.93 -11.57
C ARG A 41 -6.77 -20.38 -12.40
N ALA A 42 -7.97 -20.93 -12.10
CA ALA A 42 -9.23 -20.21 -12.22
C ALA A 42 -9.11 -18.74 -11.77
N PRO A 43 -10.02 -17.80 -12.16
CA PRO A 43 -9.84 -16.36 -12.01
C PRO A 43 -9.27 -16.04 -10.64
N CYS A 44 -8.06 -15.51 -10.64
CA CYS A 44 -7.18 -15.30 -9.51
C CYS A 44 -7.95 -14.65 -8.35
N ALA A 45 -7.98 -15.33 -7.20
CA ALA A 45 -8.09 -14.58 -5.96
C ALA A 45 -7.01 -13.48 -6.00
N PRO A 46 -7.34 -12.20 -5.80
CA PRO A 46 -6.37 -11.13 -5.93
C PRO A 46 -5.19 -11.48 -5.05
N SER A 47 -3.97 -11.39 -5.61
CA SER A 47 -2.80 -11.44 -4.76
C SER A 47 -3.08 -10.41 -3.65
N CYS A 48 -3.07 -10.81 -2.35
CA CYS A 48 -3.38 -9.93 -1.23
C CYS A 48 -2.36 -8.77 -1.11
N ARG A 49 -1.82 -8.32 -2.24
CA ARG A 49 -0.81 -7.27 -2.38
C ARG A 49 -1.31 -6.18 -3.30
N ILE A 50 -1.08 -4.96 -2.90
CA ILE A 50 -1.31 -3.80 -3.75
C ILE A 50 -0.32 -3.82 -4.93
N SER A 51 -0.80 -3.47 -6.13
CA SER A 51 0.03 -3.40 -7.33
C SER A 51 0.81 -2.08 -7.41
N PRO A 52 1.81 -1.99 -8.31
CA PRO A 52 2.48 -0.72 -8.57
C PRO A 52 1.53 0.42 -8.97
N VAL A 53 0.42 0.11 -9.66
CA VAL A 53 -0.61 1.10 -10.03
C VAL A 53 -1.31 1.65 -8.79
N GLY A 54 -1.70 0.78 -7.86
CA GLY A 54 -2.29 1.19 -6.59
C GLY A 54 -1.32 2.00 -5.72
N ILE A 55 -0.05 1.59 -5.67
CA ILE A 55 1.02 2.34 -4.97
C ILE A 55 1.14 3.76 -5.54
N GLN A 56 1.25 3.88 -6.86
CA GLN A 56 1.34 5.19 -7.54
C GLN A 56 0.11 6.06 -7.30
N LEU A 57 -1.09 5.45 -7.28
CA LEU A 57 -2.31 6.17 -6.97
C LEU A 57 -2.24 6.77 -5.56
N ILE A 58 -1.83 6.01 -4.56
CA ILE A 58 -1.70 6.50 -3.18
C ILE A 58 -0.64 7.61 -3.12
N GLN A 59 0.55 7.38 -3.66
CA GLN A 59 1.67 8.34 -3.65
C GLN A 59 1.32 9.69 -4.30
N ARG A 60 0.46 9.68 -5.32
CA ARG A 60 -0.02 10.92 -5.98
C ARG A 60 -0.77 11.85 -5.01
N PHE A 61 -1.45 11.30 -4.02
CA PHE A 61 -2.24 12.05 -3.05
C PHE A 61 -1.58 12.19 -1.68
N GLU A 62 -0.56 11.38 -1.40
CA GLU A 62 0.26 11.48 -0.20
C GLU A 62 1.61 12.08 -0.58
N SER A 63 1.85 13.31 -0.18
CA SER A 63 3.16 13.94 -0.37
C SER A 63 4.12 13.39 0.69
N CYS A 64 5.31 12.95 0.27
CA CYS A 64 6.41 12.75 1.22
C CYS A 64 6.84 14.14 1.70
N ALA A 65 6.31 14.54 2.86
CA ALA A 65 6.36 15.93 3.31
C ALA A 65 7.64 16.24 4.10
N ARG A 66 8.00 17.54 4.11
CA ARG A 66 9.12 18.14 4.87
C ARG A 66 10.49 17.55 4.54
N LEU A 67 10.84 17.59 3.24
CA LEU A 67 12.21 17.41 2.80
C LEU A 67 13.08 18.55 3.33
N ARG A 68 14.15 18.21 4.04
CA ARG A 68 15.16 19.11 4.56
C ARG A 68 16.24 19.42 3.50
N PRO A 69 17.01 20.50 3.67
CA PRO A 69 18.12 20.80 2.74
C PRO A 69 19.21 19.71 2.66
N ASP A 70 19.33 18.88 3.72
CA ASP A 70 20.26 17.75 3.79
C ASP A 70 19.73 16.47 3.10
N GLY A 71 18.54 16.52 2.47
CA GLY A 71 17.94 15.40 1.78
C GLY A 71 17.18 14.40 2.68
N LEU A 72 17.10 14.67 3.97
CA LEU A 72 16.34 13.88 4.93
C LEU A 72 14.91 14.42 5.11
N TYR A 73 14.03 13.61 5.67
CA TYR A 73 12.65 13.96 5.98
C TYR A 73 12.48 14.16 7.48
N GLU A 74 11.77 15.20 7.88
CA GLU A 74 11.50 15.53 9.27
C GLU A 74 10.02 15.39 9.60
N ALA A 75 9.72 14.84 10.77
CA ALA A 75 8.35 14.76 11.26
C ALA A 75 7.75 16.15 11.49
N TYR A 76 6.46 16.28 11.26
CA TYR A 76 5.70 17.50 11.47
C TYR A 76 4.41 17.22 12.26
N PRO A 77 3.97 18.20 13.08
CA PRO A 77 2.75 18.06 13.85
C PRO A 77 1.50 18.08 12.95
N ASP A 78 0.42 17.51 13.42
CA ASP A 78 -0.88 17.64 12.76
C ASP A 78 -1.26 19.12 12.61
N PRO A 79 -1.60 19.59 11.40
CA PRO A 79 -1.93 21.00 11.15
C PRO A 79 -3.16 21.50 11.91
N GLY A 80 -4.06 20.60 12.34
CA GLY A 80 -5.28 20.94 13.04
C GLY A 80 -5.06 21.13 14.54
N THR A 81 -4.14 20.38 15.13
CA THR A 81 -3.85 20.42 16.58
C THR A 81 -2.57 21.19 16.91
N GLY A 82 -1.65 21.31 15.95
CA GLY A 82 -0.30 21.86 16.16
C GLY A 82 0.61 20.95 16.98
N GLY A 83 0.19 19.71 17.27
CA GLY A 83 0.88 18.72 18.08
C GLY A 83 0.62 17.31 17.57
N ASP A 84 0.35 16.39 18.48
CA ASP A 84 0.02 14.99 18.13
C ASP A 84 -1.27 14.87 17.28
N PRO A 85 -1.30 13.91 16.37
CA PRO A 85 -0.23 12.98 15.99
C PRO A 85 0.83 13.62 15.09
N TRP A 86 2.11 13.30 15.33
CA TRP A 86 3.19 13.66 14.42
C TRP A 86 3.21 12.74 13.20
N THR A 87 3.55 13.31 12.06
CA THR A 87 3.53 12.61 10.76
C THR A 87 4.88 12.73 10.09
N ILE A 88 5.37 11.66 9.45
CA ILE A 88 6.62 11.65 8.68
C ILE A 88 6.46 10.84 7.39
N GLY A 89 7.27 11.15 6.39
CA GLY A 89 7.32 10.40 5.14
C GLY A 89 5.99 10.44 4.38
N TRP A 90 5.48 9.30 4.01
CA TRP A 90 4.25 9.12 3.23
C TRP A 90 2.96 9.14 4.07
N GLY A 91 2.93 9.93 5.14
CA GLY A 91 1.76 10.02 5.99
C GLY A 91 1.80 9.07 7.20
N THR A 92 2.98 8.52 7.53
CA THR A 92 3.14 7.62 8.66
C THR A 92 3.02 8.37 9.99
N THR A 93 2.18 7.86 10.88
CA THR A 93 1.99 8.32 12.26
C THR A 93 2.19 7.18 13.25
N GLY A 94 2.28 7.46 14.53
CA GLY A 94 2.26 6.45 15.59
C GLY A 94 3.44 6.52 16.56
N SER A 95 3.58 5.46 17.36
CA SER A 95 4.61 5.37 18.41
C SER A 95 6.01 5.53 17.81
N GLY A 96 6.85 6.35 18.46
CA GLY A 96 8.21 6.64 18.00
C GLY A 96 8.31 7.74 16.95
N ILE A 97 7.21 8.36 16.54
CA ILE A 97 7.20 9.51 15.63
C ILE A 97 6.79 10.75 16.45
N GLY A 98 7.70 11.71 16.54
CA GLY A 98 7.52 12.92 17.35
C GLY A 98 8.45 14.04 16.91
N PRO A 99 8.52 15.12 17.70
CA PRO A 99 9.43 16.23 17.42
C PRO A 99 10.87 15.74 17.23
N GLY A 100 11.53 16.20 16.15
CA GLY A 100 12.91 15.83 15.86
C GLY A 100 13.12 14.42 15.27
N THR A 101 12.06 13.67 14.97
CA THR A 101 12.20 12.42 14.23
C THR A 101 12.61 12.74 12.79
N ILE A 102 13.71 12.14 12.33
CA ILE A 102 14.29 12.36 10.99
C ILE A 102 14.53 11.01 10.34
N TRP A 103 14.07 10.84 9.09
CA TRP A 103 14.24 9.64 8.30
C TRP A 103 14.90 9.93 6.95
N SER A 104 15.62 8.93 6.41
CA SER A 104 16.02 8.93 5.03
C SER A 104 14.83 8.60 4.10
N LYS A 105 15.01 8.80 2.80
CA LYS A 105 13.99 8.40 1.81
C LYS A 105 13.71 6.91 1.87
N GLU A 106 14.76 6.10 2.02
CA GLU A 106 14.67 4.64 2.10
C GLU A 106 13.87 4.20 3.34
N GLN A 107 14.05 4.88 4.48
CA GLN A 107 13.28 4.60 5.69
C GLN A 107 11.81 4.95 5.51
N CYS A 108 11.52 6.09 4.86
CA CYS A 108 10.14 6.47 4.51
C CYS A 108 9.48 5.44 3.58
N ASP A 109 10.21 4.97 2.57
CA ASP A 109 9.69 4.01 1.58
C ASP A 109 9.47 2.63 2.23
N LEU A 110 10.44 2.13 3.01
CA LEU A 110 10.30 0.85 3.71
C LEU A 110 9.11 0.85 4.67
N ARG A 111 8.93 1.95 5.40
CA ARG A 111 7.79 2.10 6.29
C ARG A 111 6.47 2.16 5.52
N PHE A 112 6.43 2.87 4.41
CA PHE A 112 5.27 2.94 3.53
C PHE A 112 4.87 1.56 2.99
N GLU A 113 5.83 0.76 2.52
CA GLU A 113 5.60 -0.61 2.07
C GLU A 113 5.00 -1.48 3.20
N THR A 114 5.53 -1.35 4.41
CA THR A 114 5.03 -2.06 5.59
C THR A 114 3.59 -1.66 5.90
N ASP A 115 3.30 -0.36 5.90
CA ASP A 115 1.95 0.15 6.14
C ASP A 115 0.98 -0.31 5.03
N LEU A 116 1.39 -0.27 3.76
CA LEU A 116 0.59 -0.77 2.64
C LEU A 116 0.25 -2.26 2.77
N ALA A 117 1.21 -3.10 3.19
CA ALA A 117 0.96 -4.52 3.39
C ALA A 117 -0.11 -4.75 4.47
N ARG A 118 -0.10 -3.96 5.56
CA ARG A 118 -1.12 -4.01 6.60
C ARG A 118 -2.49 -3.61 6.06
N TYR A 119 -2.59 -2.47 5.36
CA TYR A 119 -3.86 -2.01 4.77
C TYR A 119 -4.41 -3.00 3.73
N ALA A 120 -3.55 -3.59 2.91
CA ALA A 120 -3.93 -4.62 1.94
C ALA A 120 -4.50 -5.87 2.65
N SER A 121 -3.87 -6.32 3.74
CA SER A 121 -4.36 -7.43 4.56
C SER A 121 -5.72 -7.12 5.19
N GLU A 122 -5.92 -5.89 5.69
CA GLU A 122 -7.20 -5.45 6.28
C GLU A 122 -8.32 -5.40 5.23
N VAL A 123 -8.01 -4.96 4.00
CA VAL A 123 -8.96 -4.98 2.86
C VAL A 123 -9.30 -6.40 2.48
N SER A 124 -8.30 -7.28 2.29
CA SER A 124 -8.50 -8.69 1.97
C SER A 124 -9.41 -9.36 2.99
N SER A 125 -9.14 -9.14 4.29
CA SER A 125 -9.98 -9.66 5.38
C SER A 125 -11.42 -9.12 5.36
N ALA A 126 -11.60 -7.87 4.91
CA ALA A 126 -12.90 -7.23 4.88
C ALA A 126 -13.78 -7.68 3.71
N ILE A 127 -13.18 -8.00 2.57
CA ILE A 127 -13.91 -8.44 1.37
C ILE A 127 -14.00 -9.97 1.26
N GLY A 128 -13.16 -10.72 2.00
CA GLY A 128 -13.13 -12.18 1.98
C GLY A 128 -12.87 -12.73 0.57
N ASP A 129 -13.64 -13.75 0.19
CA ASP A 129 -13.52 -14.44 -1.10
C ASP A 129 -14.32 -13.77 -2.23
N ALA A 130 -14.73 -12.51 -2.06
CA ALA A 130 -15.46 -11.79 -3.10
C ALA A 130 -14.63 -11.67 -4.38
N ALA A 131 -15.26 -11.93 -5.53
CA ALA A 131 -14.62 -11.76 -6.83
C ALA A 131 -14.10 -10.32 -6.98
N THR A 132 -12.79 -10.16 -7.10
CA THR A 132 -12.12 -8.86 -7.03
C THR A 132 -11.01 -8.81 -8.07
N SER A 133 -11.04 -7.85 -8.99
CA SER A 133 -9.91 -7.59 -9.87
C SER A 133 -8.78 -6.87 -9.12
N GLN A 134 -7.56 -6.89 -9.67
CA GLN A 134 -6.43 -6.18 -9.07
C GLN A 134 -6.71 -4.67 -8.97
N ASN A 135 -7.31 -4.08 -9.99
CA ASN A 135 -7.66 -2.66 -10.00
C ASN A 135 -8.73 -2.31 -8.95
N GLN A 136 -9.70 -3.18 -8.74
CA GLN A 136 -10.68 -3.05 -7.66
C GLN A 136 -10.01 -3.11 -6.29
N PHE A 137 -9.13 -4.09 -6.10
CA PHE A 137 -8.38 -4.25 -4.86
C PHE A 137 -7.52 -3.01 -4.55
N ASP A 138 -6.77 -2.52 -5.52
CA ASP A 138 -5.92 -1.33 -5.38
C ASP A 138 -6.72 -0.08 -5.00
N ALA A 139 -7.88 0.12 -5.62
CA ALA A 139 -8.76 1.24 -5.31
C ALA A 139 -9.34 1.14 -3.89
N LEU A 140 -9.72 -0.07 -3.44
CA LEU A 140 -10.18 -0.32 -2.08
C LEU A 140 -9.07 -0.08 -1.05
N VAL A 141 -7.84 -0.51 -1.33
CA VAL A 141 -6.67 -0.24 -0.48
C VAL A 141 -6.39 1.26 -0.41
N SER A 142 -6.44 1.99 -1.53
CA SER A 142 -6.25 3.45 -1.53
C SER A 142 -7.29 4.17 -0.68
N LEU A 143 -8.57 3.81 -0.80
CA LEU A 143 -9.61 4.35 0.05
C LEU A 143 -9.34 4.05 1.52
N HIS A 144 -9.00 2.80 1.83
CA HIS A 144 -8.77 2.36 3.20
C HIS A 144 -7.55 3.04 3.81
N TYR A 145 -6.47 3.18 3.08
CA TYR A 145 -5.27 3.90 3.49
C TYR A 145 -5.59 5.32 3.95
N ASN A 146 -6.43 6.04 3.19
CA ASN A 146 -6.81 7.41 3.51
C ASN A 146 -7.86 7.55 4.63
N THR A 147 -8.74 6.55 4.81
CA THR A 147 -9.93 6.71 5.66
C THR A 147 -9.98 5.77 6.86
N GLY A 148 -9.22 4.68 6.84
CA GLY A 148 -9.31 3.60 7.83
C GLY A 148 -10.66 2.88 7.86
N ALA A 149 -11.51 3.01 6.83
CA ALA A 149 -12.94 2.75 6.97
C ALA A 149 -13.46 1.50 6.25
N ILE A 150 -12.60 0.64 5.67
CA ILE A 150 -13.06 -0.46 4.79
C ILE A 150 -14.14 -1.33 5.43
N ARG A 151 -14.01 -1.72 6.70
CA ARG A 151 -14.96 -2.61 7.39
C ARG A 151 -16.35 -2.01 7.56
N ARG A 152 -16.46 -0.66 7.64
CA ARG A 152 -17.73 0.07 7.81
C ARG A 152 -18.25 0.69 6.52
N ALA A 153 -17.44 0.68 5.46
CA ALA A 153 -17.77 1.33 4.21
C ALA A 153 -18.88 0.57 3.46
N ARG A 154 -19.93 1.29 3.04
CA ARG A 154 -21.01 0.69 2.24
C ARG A 154 -20.48 0.14 0.93
N LEU A 155 -19.49 0.79 0.34
CA LEU A 155 -18.88 0.31 -0.91
C LEU A 155 -18.31 -1.11 -0.79
N ALA A 156 -17.70 -1.48 0.34
CA ALA A 156 -17.20 -2.84 0.56
C ALA A 156 -18.34 -3.87 0.58
N ARG A 157 -19.46 -3.55 1.22
CA ARG A 157 -20.65 -4.42 1.20
C ARG A 157 -21.23 -4.60 -0.19
N LEU A 158 -21.29 -3.52 -0.98
CA LEU A 158 -21.75 -3.57 -2.37
C LEU A 158 -20.79 -4.38 -3.25
N HIS A 159 -19.48 -4.25 -3.02
CA HIS A 159 -18.46 -5.03 -3.70
C HIS A 159 -18.64 -6.53 -3.43
N ILE A 160 -18.77 -6.94 -2.16
CA ILE A 160 -19.02 -8.34 -1.76
C ILE A 160 -20.28 -8.90 -2.41
N GLN A 161 -21.30 -8.06 -2.64
CA GLN A 161 -22.54 -8.45 -3.33
C GLN A 161 -22.43 -8.47 -4.86
N GLY A 162 -21.25 -8.22 -5.44
CA GLY A 162 -21.03 -8.12 -6.89
C GLY A 162 -21.65 -6.87 -7.54
N GLN A 163 -22.10 -5.89 -6.75
CA GLN A 163 -22.73 -4.65 -7.22
C GLN A 163 -21.66 -3.60 -7.54
N PHE A 164 -20.75 -3.93 -8.45
CA PHE A 164 -19.51 -3.17 -8.67
C PHE A 164 -19.75 -1.72 -9.10
N GLU A 165 -20.69 -1.44 -10.00
CA GLU A 165 -20.98 -0.05 -10.40
C GLU A 165 -21.49 0.78 -9.22
N ARG A 166 -22.39 0.23 -8.41
CA ARG A 166 -22.87 0.91 -7.21
C ARG A 166 -21.79 1.11 -6.17
N ALA A 167 -20.86 0.14 -6.05
CA ALA A 167 -19.68 0.28 -5.19
C ALA A 167 -18.78 1.42 -5.68
N ALA A 168 -18.56 1.52 -7.00
CA ALA A 168 -17.77 2.59 -7.59
C ALA A 168 -18.38 3.98 -7.36
N GLU A 169 -19.69 4.12 -7.38
CA GLU A 169 -20.38 5.39 -7.08
C GLU A 169 -20.20 5.83 -5.62
N GLU A 170 -20.11 4.88 -4.70
CA GLU A 170 -19.95 5.17 -3.27
C GLU A 170 -18.62 5.84 -2.90
N PHE A 171 -17.58 5.72 -3.73
CA PHE A 171 -16.33 6.46 -3.50
C PHE A 171 -16.59 7.96 -3.34
N ALA A 172 -17.45 8.55 -4.15
CA ALA A 172 -17.76 9.98 -4.12
C ALA A 172 -18.29 10.48 -2.77
N ARG A 173 -18.79 9.61 -1.90
CA ARG A 173 -19.30 9.98 -0.57
C ARG A 173 -18.17 10.31 0.42
N TRP A 174 -16.95 9.84 0.17
CA TRP A 174 -15.80 9.98 1.06
C TRP A 174 -14.98 11.25 0.78
N ARG A 175 -15.66 12.36 0.50
CA ARG A 175 -15.08 13.66 0.10
C ARG A 175 -15.12 14.73 1.18
N TYR A 176 -15.57 14.38 2.41
CA TYR A 176 -15.73 15.32 3.50
C TYR A 176 -14.63 15.15 4.55
N ALA A 177 -14.13 16.28 5.08
CA ALA A 177 -13.33 16.34 6.31
C ALA A 177 -13.74 17.59 7.09
N GLY A 178 -13.92 17.46 8.42
CA GLY A 178 -14.41 18.54 9.26
C GLY A 178 -15.76 19.13 8.80
N GLY A 179 -16.64 18.28 8.23
CA GLY A 179 -17.95 18.71 7.72
C GLY A 179 -17.91 19.46 6.39
N LYS A 180 -16.74 19.68 5.78
CA LYS A 180 -16.58 20.42 4.53
C LYS A 180 -16.12 19.51 3.40
N VAL A 181 -16.58 19.80 2.17
CA VAL A 181 -16.07 19.12 0.96
C VAL A 181 -14.68 19.65 0.64
N LEU A 182 -13.71 18.75 0.55
CA LEU A 182 -12.34 19.09 0.17
C LEU A 182 -12.06 18.72 -1.31
N LYS A 183 -11.62 19.69 -2.09
CA LYS A 183 -11.30 19.52 -3.52
C LYS A 183 -10.27 18.39 -3.76
N GLY A 184 -9.31 18.23 -2.87
CA GLY A 184 -8.31 17.14 -2.92
C GLY A 184 -8.97 15.76 -2.78
N LEU A 185 -9.88 15.61 -1.82
CA LEU A 185 -10.63 14.37 -1.63
C LEU A 185 -11.57 14.07 -2.80
N VAL A 186 -12.19 15.08 -3.39
CA VAL A 186 -13.03 14.90 -4.59
C VAL A 186 -12.20 14.30 -5.73
N ARG A 187 -11.02 14.86 -6.00
CA ARG A 187 -10.10 14.34 -7.04
C ARG A 187 -9.63 12.92 -6.71
N ARG A 188 -9.24 12.64 -5.46
CA ARG A 188 -8.80 11.32 -5.03
C ARG A 188 -9.90 10.27 -5.24
N ARG A 189 -11.11 10.54 -4.77
CA ARG A 189 -12.27 9.64 -4.95
C ARG A 189 -12.61 9.39 -6.40
N HIS A 190 -12.44 10.40 -7.26
CA HIS A 190 -12.64 10.25 -8.70
C HIS A 190 -11.63 9.29 -9.32
N GLU A 191 -10.34 9.44 -9.02
CA GLU A 191 -9.29 8.56 -9.53
C GLU A 191 -9.44 7.12 -8.99
N GLU A 192 -9.78 6.96 -7.73
CA GLU A 192 -10.04 5.65 -7.13
C GLU A 192 -11.25 4.96 -7.78
N ALA A 193 -12.35 5.67 -7.99
CA ALA A 193 -13.54 5.13 -8.67
C ALA A 193 -13.25 4.79 -10.14
N LYS A 194 -12.40 5.58 -10.81
CA LYS A 194 -11.93 5.31 -12.17
C LYS A 194 -11.13 4.02 -12.21
N LEU A 195 -10.11 3.88 -11.35
CA LEU A 195 -9.30 2.65 -11.26
C LEU A 195 -10.18 1.44 -10.96
N TYR A 196 -11.11 1.55 -10.03
CA TYR A 196 -12.03 0.48 -9.64
C TYR A 196 -12.87 -0.06 -10.80
N ARG A 197 -13.23 0.79 -11.79
CA ARG A 197 -13.99 0.41 -12.99
C ARG A 197 -13.14 -0.18 -14.10
N MET A 198 -11.83 -0.03 -14.06
CA MET A 198 -10.92 -0.63 -15.05
C MET A 198 -10.84 -2.14 -14.82
N GLN A 199 -11.19 -2.90 -15.85
CA GLN A 199 -11.08 -4.37 -15.86
C GLN A 199 -9.67 -4.81 -16.25
#